data_c98411ee2c9fc2e695bd5f687b2ba29a
#
_entry.id   c98411ee2c9fc2e695bd5f687b2ba29a
#
_cell.length_a   1.000
_cell.length_b   1.000
_cell.length_c   1.000
_cell.angle_alpha   90.00
_cell.angle_beta   90.00
_cell.angle_gamma   90.00
#
_symmetry.space_group_name_H-M   'P 1'
#
loop_
_entity.id
_entity.type
_entity.pdbx_description
1 polymer ?
#
loop_
_entity_poly.entity_id
_entity_poly.type
_entity_poly.pdbx_seq_one_letter_code
_entity_poly.pdbx_strand_id
1 'polypeptide(L)'
;MTRLTFVMATMAVLAACGGNGRPTTGGFFNQQEVPLDDFTAEQIFGRGEFELESGNESEAAYYFSEIERLYPYSDWARRALIMQAYSYHLDKDYPNSRSSAQRYIDFYPTDDDAAYAQYLLALSYYDQIDEVGRDQGLTFQALQSLRDVIERYPDSEYAKSAILKFDLAFNHLAGKEMEIGRYYLRRGRYTAAINRFRVVVEDFQTTSHTPEALHRLVESYLSLGLTAEAQTAAAILGYNYQSTDWYEDSYSLLAGQGLEPKLLSDGWLRQIYRQMIKGRWI
;
A
#
# COMPACT_ATOMS: atom_id res chain seq x y z
N MET A 1 -27.77 -70.88 -28.23
CA MET A 1 -27.05 -70.60 -29.49
C MET A 1 -27.72 -69.37 -30.13
N THR A 2 -27.33 -68.17 -29.81
CA THR A 2 -27.83 -66.95 -30.50
C THR A 2 -26.72 -65.89 -30.39
N ARG A 3 -26.16 -65.56 -31.52
CA ARG A 3 -25.10 -64.56 -31.67
C ARG A 3 -25.70 -63.16 -31.60
N LEU A 4 -25.21 -62.36 -30.72
CA LEU A 4 -25.55 -60.93 -30.62
C LEU A 4 -24.40 -60.13 -31.28
N THR A 5 -24.69 -59.51 -32.41
CA THR A 5 -23.79 -58.67 -33.18
C THR A 5 -23.86 -57.24 -32.58
N PHE A 6 -22.72 -56.78 -32.13
CA PHE A 6 -22.52 -55.41 -31.59
C PHE A 6 -22.13 -54.46 -32.76
N VAL A 7 -23.00 -53.54 -33.08
CA VAL A 7 -22.72 -52.46 -34.05
C VAL A 7 -21.98 -51.34 -33.32
N MET A 8 -20.71 -51.12 -33.66
CA MET A 8 -19.90 -49.97 -33.22
C MET A 8 -20.24 -48.76 -34.10
N ALA A 9 -20.87 -47.75 -33.51
CA ALA A 9 -21.04 -46.45 -34.14
C ALA A 9 -19.80 -45.58 -33.84
N THR A 10 -19.01 -45.35 -34.88
CA THR A 10 -17.87 -44.41 -34.84
C THR A 10 -18.38 -42.98 -34.90
N MET A 11 -18.22 -42.23 -33.78
CA MET A 11 -18.45 -40.79 -33.73
C MET A 11 -17.15 -40.07 -34.15
N ALA A 12 -17.18 -39.44 -35.32
CA ALA A 12 -16.12 -38.56 -35.78
C ALA A 12 -16.15 -37.24 -35.00
N VAL A 13 -15.11 -36.98 -34.22
CA VAL A 13 -14.89 -35.68 -33.57
C VAL A 13 -14.14 -34.81 -34.58
N LEU A 14 -14.83 -33.82 -35.13
CA LEU A 14 -14.19 -32.72 -35.87
C LEU A 14 -13.60 -31.72 -34.86
N ALA A 15 -12.27 -31.73 -34.75
CA ALA A 15 -11.53 -30.66 -34.06
C ALA A 15 -11.51 -29.42 -34.95
N ALA A 16 -12.23 -28.40 -34.59
CA ALA A 16 -12.09 -27.05 -35.14
C ALA A 16 -11.09 -26.27 -34.27
N CYS A 17 -9.93 -26.01 -34.83
CA CYS A 17 -8.94 -25.07 -34.28
C CYS A 17 -9.34 -23.62 -34.53
N GLY A 18 -9.17 -22.80 -33.53
CA GLY A 18 -8.74 -21.41 -33.70
C GLY A 18 -9.82 -20.36 -33.72
N GLY A 19 -9.80 -19.55 -32.68
CA GLY A 19 -10.46 -18.27 -32.62
C GLY A 19 -10.61 -17.82 -31.18
N ASN A 20 -9.74 -16.91 -30.72
CA ASN A 20 -9.98 -16.13 -29.51
C ASN A 20 -11.23 -15.25 -29.70
N GLY A 21 -12.38 -15.85 -29.50
CA GLY A 21 -13.66 -15.18 -29.43
C GLY A 21 -14.21 -15.36 -28.02
N ARG A 22 -14.49 -14.24 -27.35
CA ARG A 22 -15.32 -14.24 -26.13
C ARG A 22 -16.58 -15.08 -26.38
N PRO A 23 -17.06 -15.87 -25.41
CA PRO A 23 -18.30 -16.59 -25.58
C PRO A 23 -19.44 -15.55 -25.62
N THR A 24 -19.91 -15.23 -26.81
CA THR A 24 -21.19 -14.59 -26.98
C THR A 24 -22.26 -15.61 -26.65
N THR A 25 -22.94 -15.48 -25.53
CA THR A 25 -24.18 -16.17 -25.24
C THR A 25 -25.22 -15.73 -26.27
N GLY A 26 -25.26 -16.45 -27.41
CA GLY A 26 -26.25 -16.24 -28.46
C GLY A 26 -27.61 -16.67 -27.99
N GLY A 27 -28.34 -15.75 -27.39
CA GLY A 27 -29.80 -15.83 -27.31
C GLY A 27 -30.42 -15.46 -28.68
N PHE A 28 -31.40 -16.23 -29.13
CA PHE A 28 -32.12 -16.11 -30.40
C PHE A 28 -32.99 -14.85 -30.57
N PHE A 29 -32.65 -13.74 -29.87
CA PHE A 29 -33.26 -12.44 -30.08
C PHE A 29 -32.13 -11.48 -30.46
N ASN A 30 -32.18 -11.01 -31.70
CA ASN A 30 -31.46 -9.84 -32.15
C ASN A 30 -32.02 -8.62 -31.40
N GLN A 31 -31.65 -8.46 -30.13
CA GLN A 31 -31.85 -7.19 -29.46
C GLN A 31 -30.87 -6.23 -30.14
N GLN A 32 -31.41 -5.37 -31.01
CA GLN A 32 -30.70 -4.17 -31.40
C GLN A 32 -30.31 -3.50 -30.07
N GLU A 33 -29.02 -3.49 -29.78
CA GLU A 33 -28.48 -2.74 -28.65
C GLU A 33 -28.88 -1.30 -28.87
N VAL A 34 -29.82 -0.83 -28.06
CA VAL A 34 -30.26 0.57 -28.11
C VAL A 34 -29.06 1.41 -27.78
N PRO A 35 -28.68 2.37 -28.67
CA PRO A 35 -27.53 3.22 -28.41
C PRO A 35 -27.64 3.94 -27.06
N LEU A 36 -26.54 4.07 -26.32
CA LEU A 36 -26.58 4.74 -25.01
C LEU A 36 -27.00 6.19 -25.07
N ASP A 37 -26.90 6.83 -26.24
CA ASP A 37 -27.36 8.19 -26.52
C ASP A 37 -28.90 8.36 -26.37
N ASP A 38 -29.65 7.25 -26.42
CA ASP A 38 -31.11 7.24 -26.24
C ASP A 38 -31.56 7.11 -24.78
N PHE A 39 -30.61 6.89 -23.85
CA PHE A 39 -30.88 6.75 -22.41
C PHE A 39 -30.58 8.04 -21.66
N THR A 40 -31.34 8.31 -20.60
CA THR A 40 -31.02 9.41 -19.67
C THR A 40 -29.79 9.08 -18.81
N ALA A 41 -29.09 10.10 -18.27
CA ALA A 41 -27.99 9.91 -17.36
C ALA A 41 -28.32 9.00 -16.18
N GLU A 42 -29.53 9.13 -15.61
CA GLU A 42 -30.03 8.29 -14.53
C GLU A 42 -30.17 6.81 -14.96
N GLN A 43 -30.64 6.55 -16.15
CA GLN A 43 -30.81 5.18 -16.65
C GLN A 43 -29.45 4.53 -16.92
N ILE A 44 -28.46 5.29 -17.44
CA ILE A 44 -27.11 4.79 -17.64
C ILE A 44 -26.44 4.54 -16.29
N PHE A 45 -26.65 5.43 -15.32
CA PHE A 45 -26.14 5.27 -13.96
C PHE A 45 -26.67 3.99 -13.30
N GLY A 46 -27.97 3.76 -13.37
CA GLY A 46 -28.59 2.54 -12.85
C GLY A 46 -28.09 1.25 -13.52
N ARG A 47 -27.70 1.30 -14.81
CA ARG A 47 -27.02 0.17 -15.46
C ARG A 47 -25.62 -0.05 -14.89
N GLY A 48 -24.85 1.02 -14.66
CA GLY A 48 -23.55 0.93 -14.03
C GLY A 48 -23.62 0.32 -12.62
N GLU A 49 -24.60 0.74 -11.82
CA GLU A 49 -24.85 0.16 -10.50
C GLU A 49 -25.21 -1.33 -10.60
N PHE A 50 -26.07 -1.72 -11.52
CA PHE A 50 -26.45 -3.12 -11.74
C PHE A 50 -25.24 -3.99 -12.12
N GLU A 51 -24.38 -3.52 -13.03
CA GLU A 51 -23.17 -4.25 -13.42
C GLU A 51 -22.19 -4.37 -12.23
N LEU A 52 -22.05 -3.31 -11.42
CA LEU A 52 -21.23 -3.33 -10.23
C LEU A 52 -21.72 -4.34 -9.18
N GLU A 53 -23.03 -4.38 -8.92
CA GLU A 53 -23.65 -5.36 -8.03
C GLU A 53 -23.54 -6.80 -8.56
N SER A 54 -23.45 -6.95 -9.88
CA SER A 54 -23.28 -8.24 -10.55
C SER A 54 -21.82 -8.73 -10.57
N GLY A 55 -20.87 -7.90 -10.11
CA GLY A 55 -19.44 -8.20 -10.11
C GLY A 55 -18.80 -8.02 -11.49
N ASN A 56 -19.36 -7.14 -12.32
CA ASN A 56 -18.81 -6.77 -13.63
C ASN A 56 -18.22 -5.36 -13.57
N GLU A 57 -17.17 -5.19 -12.79
CA GLU A 57 -16.58 -3.90 -12.43
C GLU A 57 -16.10 -3.10 -13.64
N SER A 58 -15.50 -3.78 -14.62
CA SER A 58 -15.02 -3.16 -15.86
C SER A 58 -16.19 -2.61 -16.70
N GLU A 59 -17.30 -3.33 -16.77
CA GLU A 59 -18.50 -2.90 -17.48
C GLU A 59 -19.19 -1.75 -16.73
N ALA A 60 -19.24 -1.81 -15.41
CA ALA A 60 -19.75 -0.72 -14.59
C ALA A 60 -18.94 0.57 -14.84
N ALA A 61 -17.61 0.49 -14.83
CA ALA A 61 -16.73 1.63 -15.12
C ALA A 61 -17.01 2.22 -16.52
N TYR A 62 -17.30 1.37 -17.52
CA TYR A 62 -17.69 1.81 -18.84
C TYR A 62 -18.99 2.63 -18.81
N TYR A 63 -20.06 2.14 -18.18
CA TYR A 63 -21.33 2.90 -18.10
C TYR A 63 -21.15 4.23 -17.36
N PHE A 64 -20.40 4.27 -16.27
CA PHE A 64 -20.12 5.52 -15.57
C PHE A 64 -19.31 6.49 -16.42
N SER A 65 -18.36 6.02 -17.24
CA SER A 65 -17.59 6.86 -18.16
C SER A 65 -18.45 7.49 -19.27
N GLU A 66 -19.45 6.76 -19.75
CA GLU A 66 -20.38 7.22 -20.78
C GLU A 66 -21.26 8.38 -20.27
N ILE A 67 -21.58 8.42 -18.98
CA ILE A 67 -22.32 9.56 -18.40
C ILE A 67 -21.48 10.83 -18.48
N GLU A 68 -20.18 10.75 -18.17
CA GLU A 68 -19.28 11.90 -18.30
C GLU A 68 -19.17 12.38 -19.76
N ARG A 69 -19.17 11.46 -20.71
CA ARG A 69 -19.11 11.77 -22.14
C ARG A 69 -20.41 12.41 -22.67
N LEU A 70 -21.57 11.84 -22.30
CA LEU A 70 -22.86 12.22 -22.84
C LEU A 70 -23.50 13.40 -22.09
N TYR A 71 -23.30 13.44 -20.76
CA TYR A 71 -23.97 14.37 -19.84
C TYR A 71 -23.00 15.06 -18.89
N PRO A 72 -21.90 15.71 -19.39
CA PRO A 72 -20.78 16.18 -18.56
C PRO A 72 -21.16 17.24 -17.51
N TYR A 73 -22.28 17.93 -17.69
CA TYR A 73 -22.75 18.99 -16.78
C TYR A 73 -23.90 18.56 -15.88
N SER A 74 -24.25 17.29 -15.87
CA SER A 74 -25.31 16.77 -15.01
C SER A 74 -24.82 16.45 -13.60
N ASP A 75 -25.71 16.47 -12.62
CA ASP A 75 -25.41 15.98 -11.27
C ASP A 75 -24.99 14.50 -11.28
N TRP A 76 -25.47 13.74 -12.27
CA TRP A 76 -25.09 12.36 -12.48
C TRP A 76 -23.62 12.20 -12.90
N ALA A 77 -23.07 13.15 -13.68
CA ALA A 77 -21.67 13.08 -14.10
C ALA A 77 -20.70 13.12 -12.90
N ARG A 78 -20.98 13.98 -11.90
CA ARG A 78 -20.20 14.04 -10.69
C ARG A 78 -20.25 12.70 -9.93
N ARG A 79 -21.43 12.13 -9.71
CA ARG A 79 -21.59 10.84 -9.04
C ARG A 79 -20.99 9.70 -9.85
N ALA A 80 -21.14 9.72 -11.16
CA ALA A 80 -20.58 8.72 -12.06
C ALA A 80 -19.04 8.72 -12.03
N LEU A 81 -18.39 9.88 -11.94
CA LEU A 81 -16.94 9.98 -11.89
C LEU A 81 -16.35 9.31 -10.65
N ILE A 82 -16.99 9.45 -9.48
CA ILE A 82 -16.52 8.77 -8.26
C ILE A 82 -16.78 7.25 -8.33
N MET A 83 -17.96 6.86 -8.87
CA MET A 83 -18.31 5.44 -9.06
C MET A 83 -17.41 4.77 -10.11
N GLN A 84 -16.99 5.49 -11.15
CA GLN A 84 -16.00 5.04 -12.13
C GLN A 84 -14.65 4.76 -11.46
N ALA A 85 -14.16 5.69 -10.63
CA ALA A 85 -12.92 5.51 -9.88
C ALA A 85 -12.98 4.27 -8.98
N TYR A 86 -14.11 4.06 -8.31
CA TYR A 86 -14.35 2.91 -7.45
C TYR A 86 -14.42 1.60 -8.24
N SER A 87 -15.14 1.57 -9.37
CA SER A 87 -15.25 0.38 -10.22
C SER A 87 -13.90 -0.06 -10.78
N TYR A 88 -13.09 0.90 -11.29
CA TYR A 88 -11.70 0.60 -11.71
C TYR A 88 -10.83 0.10 -10.55
N HIS A 89 -11.05 0.61 -9.34
CA HIS A 89 -10.30 0.13 -8.18
C HIS A 89 -10.63 -1.34 -7.88
N LEU A 90 -11.90 -1.73 -7.90
CA LEU A 90 -12.33 -3.11 -7.69
C LEU A 90 -11.82 -4.06 -8.79
N ASP A 91 -11.81 -3.61 -10.05
CA ASP A 91 -11.23 -4.33 -11.20
C ASP A 91 -9.69 -4.40 -11.15
N LYS A 92 -9.06 -3.75 -10.16
CA LYS A 92 -7.61 -3.60 -10.02
C LYS A 92 -6.95 -2.84 -11.17
N ASP A 93 -7.72 -2.10 -11.94
CA ASP A 93 -7.22 -1.13 -12.91
C ASP A 93 -6.84 0.17 -12.18
N TYR A 94 -5.80 0.08 -11.37
CA TYR A 94 -5.34 1.18 -10.53
C TYR A 94 -4.94 2.45 -11.30
N PRO A 95 -4.35 2.38 -12.52
CA PRO A 95 -4.06 3.57 -13.31
C PRO A 95 -5.32 4.38 -13.66
N ASN A 96 -6.38 3.71 -14.12
CA ASN A 96 -7.65 4.36 -14.47
C ASN A 96 -8.42 4.81 -13.22
N SER A 97 -8.38 4.05 -12.13
CA SER A 97 -8.91 4.47 -10.83
C SER A 97 -8.29 5.79 -10.37
N ARG A 98 -6.96 5.91 -10.39
CA ARG A 98 -6.25 7.14 -10.04
C ARG A 98 -6.62 8.32 -10.93
N SER A 99 -6.70 8.08 -12.23
CA SER A 99 -7.07 9.13 -13.19
C SER A 99 -8.46 9.68 -12.91
N SER A 100 -9.44 8.81 -12.66
CA SER A 100 -10.81 9.22 -12.38
C SER A 100 -10.92 9.91 -11.01
N ALA A 101 -10.25 9.38 -9.98
CA ALA A 101 -10.21 9.99 -8.66
C ALA A 101 -9.54 11.38 -8.68
N GLN A 102 -8.42 11.53 -9.40
CA GLN A 102 -7.74 12.81 -9.54
C GLN A 102 -8.64 13.84 -10.24
N ARG A 103 -9.32 13.46 -11.33
CA ARG A 103 -10.27 14.36 -12.00
C ARG A 103 -11.40 14.78 -11.08
N TYR A 104 -11.91 13.87 -10.23
CA TYR A 104 -12.93 14.24 -9.24
C TYR A 104 -12.42 15.31 -8.28
N ILE A 105 -11.21 15.13 -7.74
CA ILE A 105 -10.59 16.09 -6.81
C ILE A 105 -10.37 17.44 -7.50
N ASP A 106 -9.96 17.44 -8.76
CA ASP A 106 -9.66 18.65 -9.53
C ASP A 106 -10.94 19.45 -9.87
N PHE A 107 -12.04 18.76 -10.18
CA PHE A 107 -13.31 19.39 -10.55
C PHE A 107 -14.19 19.74 -9.35
N TYR A 108 -14.12 18.93 -8.28
CA TYR A 108 -15.00 19.02 -7.12
C TYR A 108 -14.25 19.04 -5.78
N PRO A 109 -13.26 19.95 -5.58
CA PRO A 109 -12.35 19.90 -4.43
C PRO A 109 -13.02 20.15 -3.07
N THR A 110 -14.21 20.74 -3.05
CA THR A 110 -14.98 21.09 -1.85
C THR A 110 -16.22 20.21 -1.67
N ASP A 111 -16.40 19.21 -2.51
CA ASP A 111 -17.52 18.27 -2.41
C ASP A 111 -17.33 17.32 -1.22
N ASP A 112 -18.43 16.84 -0.68
CA ASP A 112 -18.42 15.91 0.46
C ASP A 112 -17.69 14.60 0.13
N ASP A 113 -17.75 14.14 -1.12
CA ASP A 113 -17.08 12.94 -1.60
C ASP A 113 -15.59 13.16 -1.99
N ALA A 114 -15.07 14.41 -1.94
CA ALA A 114 -13.68 14.70 -2.27
C ALA A 114 -12.69 13.96 -1.36
N ALA A 115 -13.04 13.79 -0.09
CA ALA A 115 -12.25 12.98 0.85
C ALA A 115 -12.19 11.51 0.43
N TYR A 116 -13.30 10.96 -0.07
CA TYR A 116 -13.34 9.58 -0.58
C TYR A 116 -12.52 9.44 -1.87
N ALA A 117 -12.63 10.39 -2.79
CA ALA A 117 -11.84 10.39 -4.02
C ALA A 117 -10.32 10.41 -3.71
N GLN A 118 -9.88 11.28 -2.78
CA GLN A 118 -8.49 11.32 -2.34
C GLN A 118 -8.06 10.00 -1.69
N TYR A 119 -8.95 9.36 -0.94
CA TYR A 119 -8.68 8.07 -0.32
C TYR A 119 -8.58 6.94 -1.36
N LEU A 120 -9.46 6.89 -2.38
CA LEU A 120 -9.36 5.93 -3.50
C LEU A 120 -8.05 6.09 -4.27
N LEU A 121 -7.62 7.33 -4.51
CA LEU A 121 -6.33 7.61 -5.13
C LEU A 121 -5.18 7.02 -4.27
N ALA A 122 -5.22 7.24 -2.97
CA ALA A 122 -4.22 6.69 -2.05
C ALA A 122 -4.25 5.16 -2.01
N LEU A 123 -5.45 4.55 -1.94
CA LEU A 123 -5.62 3.08 -1.96
C LEU A 123 -5.05 2.47 -3.23
N SER A 124 -5.22 3.13 -4.38
CA SER A 124 -4.74 2.62 -5.65
C SER A 124 -3.20 2.51 -5.72
N TYR A 125 -2.46 3.26 -4.91
CA TYR A 125 -1.02 3.05 -4.71
C TYR A 125 -0.75 2.02 -3.61
N TYR A 126 -1.50 2.10 -2.49
CA TYR A 126 -1.30 1.25 -1.33
C TYR A 126 -1.51 -0.23 -1.64
N ASP A 127 -2.57 -0.57 -2.37
CA ASP A 127 -2.91 -1.96 -2.69
C ASP A 127 -1.96 -2.60 -3.73
N GLN A 128 -1.05 -1.81 -4.29
CA GLN A 128 0.05 -2.28 -5.14
C GLN A 128 1.38 -2.41 -4.41
N ILE A 129 1.43 -2.17 -3.09
CA ILE A 129 2.66 -2.36 -2.31
C ILE A 129 3.01 -3.83 -2.30
N ASP A 130 4.19 -4.13 -2.81
CA ASP A 130 4.76 -5.47 -2.89
C ASP A 130 5.54 -5.84 -1.61
N GLU A 131 6.19 -7.01 -1.61
CA GLU A 131 7.04 -7.46 -0.51
C GLU A 131 8.16 -6.46 -0.19
N VAL A 132 8.61 -6.45 1.08
CA VAL A 132 9.65 -5.55 1.61
C VAL A 132 10.93 -5.53 0.75
N GLY A 133 11.27 -6.67 0.15
CA GLY A 133 12.47 -6.83 -0.69
C GLY A 133 12.44 -6.10 -2.04
N ARG A 134 11.26 -5.69 -2.54
CA ARG A 134 11.04 -5.13 -3.89
C ARG A 134 11.20 -3.61 -3.97
N ASP A 135 10.83 -3.04 -5.12
CA ASP A 135 10.83 -1.60 -5.34
C ASP A 135 9.84 -0.88 -4.43
N GLN A 136 10.27 0.23 -3.85
CA GLN A 136 9.47 1.01 -2.89
C GLN A 136 8.81 2.26 -3.51
N GLY A 137 8.88 2.42 -4.82
CA GLY A 137 8.31 3.58 -5.51
C GLY A 137 6.82 3.78 -5.21
N LEU A 138 6.03 2.71 -5.28
CA LEU A 138 4.60 2.73 -4.96
C LEU A 138 4.34 3.01 -3.47
N THR A 139 5.20 2.51 -2.58
CA THR A 139 5.10 2.77 -1.14
C THR A 139 5.26 4.25 -0.82
N PHE A 140 6.23 4.93 -1.46
CA PHE A 140 6.39 6.38 -1.30
C PHE A 140 5.19 7.17 -1.84
N GLN A 141 4.65 6.77 -2.99
CA GLN A 141 3.45 7.41 -3.56
C GLN A 141 2.21 7.18 -2.69
N ALA A 142 2.05 5.97 -2.13
CA ALA A 142 1.00 5.66 -1.18
C ALA A 142 1.09 6.53 0.07
N LEU A 143 2.28 6.64 0.67
CA LEU A 143 2.51 7.48 1.85
C LEU A 143 2.19 8.96 1.58
N GLN A 144 2.61 9.49 0.43
CA GLN A 144 2.29 10.87 0.07
C GLN A 144 0.78 11.07 -0.07
N SER A 145 0.10 10.20 -0.84
CA SER A 145 -1.35 10.31 -1.06
C SER A 145 -2.17 10.08 0.20
N LEU A 146 -1.74 9.16 1.09
CA LEU A 146 -2.38 8.95 2.41
C LEU A 146 -2.20 10.17 3.32
N ARG A 147 -1.03 10.82 3.29
CA ARG A 147 -0.80 12.08 4.00
C ARG A 147 -1.73 13.19 3.51
N ASP A 148 -1.94 13.29 2.20
CA ASP A 148 -2.88 14.27 1.63
C ASP A 148 -4.31 14.05 2.16
N VAL A 149 -4.75 12.78 2.35
CA VAL A 149 -6.06 12.50 3.01
C VAL A 149 -6.07 13.02 4.44
N ILE A 150 -5.03 12.72 5.22
CA ILE A 150 -4.94 13.06 6.65
C ILE A 150 -4.91 14.59 6.85
N GLU A 151 -4.14 15.30 6.03
CA GLU A 151 -3.92 16.74 6.18
C GLU A 151 -5.05 17.59 5.61
N ARG A 152 -5.63 17.17 4.46
CA ARG A 152 -6.67 17.95 3.78
C ARG A 152 -8.07 17.66 4.28
N TYR A 153 -8.30 16.42 4.77
CA TYR A 153 -9.63 15.97 5.21
C TYR A 153 -9.59 15.33 6.61
N PRO A 154 -9.03 16.00 7.63
CA PRO A 154 -8.75 15.41 8.96
C PRO A 154 -10.00 14.90 9.69
N ASP A 155 -11.16 15.51 9.43
CA ASP A 155 -12.43 15.19 10.07
C ASP A 155 -13.23 14.10 9.34
N SER A 156 -12.73 13.63 8.18
CA SER A 156 -13.40 12.57 7.41
C SER A 156 -13.24 11.19 8.06
N GLU A 157 -14.18 10.30 7.83
CA GLU A 157 -14.06 8.89 8.24
C GLU A 157 -12.84 8.21 7.59
N TYR A 158 -12.43 8.66 6.39
CA TYR A 158 -11.30 8.14 5.63
C TYR A 158 -9.95 8.50 6.26
N ALA A 159 -9.84 9.61 6.99
CA ALA A 159 -8.61 10.02 7.65
C ALA A 159 -8.13 8.98 8.68
N LYS A 160 -9.04 8.38 9.44
CA LYS A 160 -8.69 7.33 10.42
C LYS A 160 -8.11 6.08 9.73
N SER A 161 -8.73 5.66 8.64
CA SER A 161 -8.25 4.53 7.84
C SER A 161 -6.92 4.85 7.15
N ALA A 162 -6.76 6.11 6.69
CA ALA A 162 -5.53 6.59 6.06
C ALA A 162 -4.35 6.60 7.06
N ILE A 163 -4.56 7.00 8.31
CA ILE A 163 -3.54 6.95 9.38
C ILE A 163 -3.04 5.52 9.57
N LEU A 164 -3.94 4.54 9.72
CA LEU A 164 -3.55 3.15 9.90
C LEU A 164 -2.75 2.60 8.71
N LYS A 165 -3.17 2.91 7.49
CA LYS A 165 -2.46 2.49 6.27
C LYS A 165 -1.12 3.22 6.11
N PHE A 166 -1.06 4.49 6.50
CA PHE A 166 0.18 5.25 6.54
C PHE A 166 1.20 4.59 7.46
N ASP A 167 0.80 4.25 8.69
CA ASP A 167 1.67 3.60 9.67
C ASP A 167 2.16 2.23 9.16
N LEU A 168 1.29 1.45 8.49
CA LEU A 168 1.67 0.17 7.91
C LEU A 168 2.67 0.34 6.75
N ALA A 169 2.43 1.27 5.83
CA ALA A 169 3.35 1.57 4.73
C ALA A 169 4.69 2.13 5.24
N PHE A 170 4.65 2.93 6.30
CA PHE A 170 5.83 3.49 6.95
C PHE A 170 6.67 2.41 7.63
N ASN A 171 6.02 1.47 8.33
CA ASN A 171 6.68 0.27 8.86
C ASN A 171 7.30 -0.60 7.74
N HIS A 172 6.64 -0.68 6.59
CA HIS A 172 7.15 -1.44 5.45
C HIS A 172 8.49 -0.86 4.93
N LEU A 173 8.60 0.47 4.83
CA LEU A 173 9.86 1.13 4.46
C LEU A 173 10.97 0.89 5.50
N ALA A 174 10.65 1.00 6.79
CA ALA A 174 11.59 0.70 7.87
C ALA A 174 12.07 -0.76 7.79
N GLY A 175 11.15 -1.69 7.51
CA GLY A 175 11.45 -3.11 7.32
C GLY A 175 12.47 -3.36 6.21
N LYS A 176 12.39 -2.61 5.11
CA LYS A 176 13.38 -2.68 4.01
C LYS A 176 14.78 -2.31 4.46
N GLU A 177 14.92 -1.20 5.18
CA GLU A 177 16.22 -0.77 5.71
C GLU A 177 16.76 -1.79 6.73
N MET A 178 15.89 -2.35 7.57
CA MET A 178 16.24 -3.42 8.51
C MET A 178 16.74 -4.68 7.80
N GLU A 179 16.09 -5.12 6.74
CA GLU A 179 16.48 -6.29 5.96
C GLU A 179 17.89 -6.10 5.35
N ILE A 180 18.14 -4.95 4.74
CA ILE A 180 19.45 -4.61 4.18
C ILE A 180 20.50 -4.51 5.30
N GLY A 181 20.15 -3.90 6.43
CA GLY A 181 21.03 -3.79 7.60
C GLY A 181 21.46 -5.15 8.14
N ARG A 182 20.48 -6.06 8.35
CA ARG A 182 20.73 -7.45 8.79
C ARG A 182 21.59 -8.24 7.79
N TYR A 183 21.40 -8.01 6.50
CA TYR A 183 22.24 -8.63 5.45
C TYR A 183 23.69 -8.22 5.59
N TYR A 184 24.00 -6.92 5.77
CA TYR A 184 25.36 -6.45 5.96
C TYR A 184 25.94 -6.89 7.29
N LEU A 185 25.16 -6.88 8.36
CA LEU A 185 25.57 -7.33 9.70
C LEU A 185 26.04 -8.79 9.68
N ARG A 186 25.25 -9.70 9.10
CA ARG A 186 25.61 -11.13 8.98
C ARG A 186 26.89 -11.37 8.17
N ARG A 187 27.31 -10.41 7.36
CA ARG A 187 28.56 -10.47 6.58
C ARG A 187 29.74 -9.72 7.22
N GLY A 188 29.58 -9.25 8.45
CA GLY A 188 30.59 -8.49 9.15
C GLY A 188 30.87 -7.11 8.55
N ARG A 189 29.98 -6.59 7.71
CA ARG A 189 30.08 -5.26 7.10
C ARG A 189 29.44 -4.21 8.01
N TYR A 190 30.00 -4.07 9.21
CA TYR A 190 29.38 -3.29 10.29
C TYR A 190 29.14 -1.83 9.95
N THR A 191 30.03 -1.14 9.26
CA THR A 191 29.79 0.26 8.84
C THR A 191 28.60 0.38 7.88
N ALA A 192 28.45 -0.55 6.94
CA ALA A 192 27.31 -0.55 6.04
C ALA A 192 26.00 -0.89 6.77
N ALA A 193 26.04 -1.81 7.75
CA ALA A 193 24.91 -2.14 8.60
C ALA A 193 24.48 -0.93 9.46
N ILE A 194 25.43 -0.24 10.08
CA ILE A 194 25.19 0.97 10.88
C ILE A 194 24.44 2.02 10.06
N ASN A 195 24.87 2.28 8.82
CA ASN A 195 24.21 3.27 7.97
C ASN A 195 22.73 2.93 7.71
N ARG A 196 22.39 1.64 7.57
CA ARG A 196 21.01 1.21 7.36
C ARG A 196 20.16 1.29 8.64
N PHE A 197 20.68 0.79 9.75
CA PHE A 197 19.98 0.89 11.04
C PHE A 197 19.84 2.34 11.51
N ARG A 198 20.80 3.19 11.17
CA ARG A 198 20.74 4.63 11.43
C ARG A 198 19.53 5.27 10.73
N VAL A 199 19.28 4.95 9.46
CA VAL A 199 18.09 5.43 8.72
C VAL A 199 16.81 5.07 9.46
N VAL A 200 16.72 3.83 10.00
CA VAL A 200 15.53 3.43 10.77
C VAL A 200 15.36 4.28 12.03
N VAL A 201 16.44 4.55 12.73
CA VAL A 201 16.39 5.33 13.99
C VAL A 201 16.21 6.83 13.73
N GLU A 202 16.68 7.37 12.60
CA GLU A 202 16.54 8.79 12.24
C GLU A 202 15.17 9.09 11.60
N ASP A 203 14.75 8.28 10.62
CA ASP A 203 13.62 8.59 9.75
C ASP A 203 12.36 7.81 10.10
N PHE A 204 12.46 6.66 10.80
CA PHE A 204 11.37 5.74 11.08
C PHE A 204 11.16 5.46 12.58
N GLN A 205 11.34 6.49 13.42
CA GLN A 205 11.38 6.37 14.89
C GLN A 205 10.11 5.78 15.52
N THR A 206 8.95 5.98 14.89
CA THR A 206 7.65 5.51 15.40
C THR A 206 7.32 4.08 15.02
N THR A 207 8.20 3.43 14.25
CA THR A 207 7.96 2.07 13.76
C THR A 207 8.33 1.01 14.78
N SER A 208 7.74 -0.18 14.64
CA SER A 208 8.07 -1.35 15.47
C SER A 208 9.51 -1.85 15.28
N HIS A 209 10.20 -1.37 14.25
CA HIS A 209 11.58 -1.75 13.93
C HIS A 209 12.64 -0.97 14.73
N THR A 210 12.29 0.16 15.32
CA THR A 210 13.23 1.04 16.02
C THR A 210 13.95 0.36 17.19
N PRO A 211 13.31 -0.44 18.05
CA PRO A 211 14.01 -1.14 19.13
C PRO A 211 15.08 -2.11 18.62
N GLU A 212 14.74 -2.91 17.59
CA GLU A 212 15.71 -3.81 16.97
C GLU A 212 16.86 -3.02 16.31
N ALA A 213 16.56 -1.93 15.59
CA ALA A 213 17.58 -1.12 14.94
C ALA A 213 18.60 -0.57 15.95
N LEU A 214 18.15 -0.09 17.11
CA LEU A 214 19.03 0.36 18.20
C LEU A 214 19.89 -0.77 18.75
N HIS A 215 19.31 -1.96 18.97
CA HIS A 215 20.07 -3.13 19.39
C HIS A 215 21.15 -3.52 18.35
N ARG A 216 20.80 -3.58 17.06
CA ARG A 216 21.75 -3.88 15.98
C ARG A 216 22.85 -2.83 15.82
N LEU A 217 22.56 -1.58 16.18
CA LEU A 217 23.58 -0.54 16.31
C LEU A 217 24.56 -0.84 17.47
N VAL A 218 24.05 -1.28 18.63
CA VAL A 218 24.92 -1.71 19.76
C VAL A 218 25.85 -2.81 19.31
N GLU A 219 25.35 -3.90 18.71
CA GLU A 219 26.17 -5.01 18.19
C GLU A 219 27.25 -4.53 17.21
N SER A 220 26.85 -3.68 16.26
CA SER A 220 27.73 -3.19 15.20
C SER A 220 28.83 -2.26 15.74
N TYR A 221 28.47 -1.38 16.66
CA TYR A 221 29.44 -0.47 17.28
C TYR A 221 30.46 -1.21 18.18
N LEU A 222 29.97 -2.18 18.99
CA LEU A 222 30.89 -3.02 19.80
C LEU A 222 31.87 -3.82 18.92
N SER A 223 31.35 -4.33 17.77
CA SER A 223 32.20 -5.07 16.80
C SER A 223 33.28 -4.19 16.18
N LEU A 224 33.11 -2.87 16.13
CA LEU A 224 34.11 -1.89 15.66
C LEU A 224 34.93 -1.26 16.79
N GLY A 225 34.67 -1.62 18.05
CA GLY A 225 35.32 -1.01 19.20
C GLY A 225 34.85 0.40 19.55
N LEU A 226 33.72 0.82 18.97
CA LEU A 226 33.08 2.14 19.19
C LEU A 226 32.19 2.07 20.44
N THR A 227 32.80 1.95 21.61
CA THR A 227 32.11 1.67 22.88
C THR A 227 31.21 2.82 23.34
N ALA A 228 31.57 4.07 23.08
CA ALA A 228 30.80 5.25 23.48
C ALA A 228 29.47 5.33 22.68
N GLU A 229 29.51 5.02 21.39
CA GLU A 229 28.34 4.94 20.52
C GLU A 229 27.45 3.78 20.92
N ALA A 230 28.01 2.61 21.21
CA ALA A 230 27.27 1.45 21.68
C ALA A 230 26.53 1.73 23.00
N GLN A 231 27.21 2.33 23.99
CA GLN A 231 26.60 2.70 25.26
C GLN A 231 25.48 3.74 25.09
N THR A 232 25.68 4.69 24.17
CA THR A 232 24.65 5.71 23.86
C THR A 232 23.44 5.11 23.18
N ALA A 233 23.60 4.22 22.20
CA ALA A 233 22.49 3.53 21.54
C ALA A 233 21.69 2.68 22.55
N ALA A 234 22.36 1.94 23.41
CA ALA A 234 21.73 1.16 24.48
C ALA A 234 21.01 2.05 25.52
N ALA A 235 21.53 3.24 25.83
CA ALA A 235 20.87 4.18 26.72
C ALA A 235 19.55 4.71 26.12
N ILE A 236 19.53 5.00 24.82
CA ILE A 236 18.32 5.40 24.10
C ILE A 236 17.30 4.25 24.09
N LEU A 237 17.75 3.03 23.82
CA LEU A 237 16.92 1.83 23.84
C LEU A 237 16.31 1.60 25.23
N GLY A 238 17.11 1.68 26.30
CA GLY A 238 16.67 1.50 27.67
C GLY A 238 15.70 2.57 28.15
N TYR A 239 15.80 3.78 27.63
CA TYR A 239 14.88 4.85 28.02
C TYR A 239 13.48 4.66 27.41
N ASN A 240 13.41 4.28 26.12
CA ASN A 240 12.14 4.22 25.40
C ASN A 240 11.53 2.81 25.34
N TYR A 241 12.35 1.76 25.41
CA TYR A 241 11.98 0.38 25.09
C TYR A 241 12.51 -0.62 26.13
N GLN A 242 12.54 -0.22 27.41
CA GLN A 242 13.13 -1.02 28.51
C GLN A 242 12.47 -2.39 28.67
N SER A 243 11.20 -2.54 28.29
CA SER A 243 10.45 -3.79 28.42
C SER A 243 10.62 -4.76 27.24
N THR A 244 11.55 -4.46 26.30
CA THR A 244 11.77 -5.29 25.13
C THR A 244 12.98 -6.22 25.32
N ASP A 245 12.91 -7.41 24.74
CA ASP A 245 14.04 -8.36 24.71
C ASP A 245 15.30 -7.70 24.09
N TRP A 246 15.12 -6.78 23.14
CA TRP A 246 16.21 -6.03 22.52
C TRP A 246 17.04 -5.22 23.54
N TYR A 247 16.37 -4.69 24.58
CA TYR A 247 17.08 -3.98 25.64
C TYR A 247 17.86 -4.95 26.52
N GLU A 248 17.26 -6.07 26.93
CA GLU A 248 17.91 -7.10 27.75
C GLU A 248 19.15 -7.67 27.04
N ASP A 249 19.04 -7.95 25.74
CA ASP A 249 20.15 -8.42 24.90
C ASP A 249 21.27 -7.37 24.81
N SER A 250 20.90 -6.10 24.57
CA SER A 250 21.88 -4.99 24.51
C SER A 250 22.61 -4.78 25.82
N TYR A 251 21.86 -4.85 26.93
CA TYR A 251 22.45 -4.74 28.28
C TYR A 251 23.43 -5.88 28.54
N SER A 252 23.05 -7.10 28.20
CA SER A 252 23.92 -8.29 28.37
C SER A 252 25.18 -8.19 27.55
N LEU A 253 25.13 -7.70 26.32
CA LEU A 253 26.29 -7.47 25.46
C LEU A 253 27.27 -6.45 26.06
N LEU A 254 26.76 -5.34 26.61
CA LEU A 254 27.59 -4.31 27.26
C LEU A 254 28.18 -4.83 28.55
N ALA A 255 27.40 -5.45 29.42
CA ALA A 255 27.83 -5.99 30.70
C ALA A 255 28.93 -7.04 30.52
N GLY A 256 28.90 -7.89 29.49
CA GLY A 256 29.91 -8.83 29.11
C GLY A 256 31.27 -8.20 28.79
N GLN A 257 31.28 -6.89 28.48
CA GLN A 257 32.51 -6.10 28.26
C GLN A 257 32.84 -5.14 29.43
N GLY A 258 32.10 -5.22 30.53
CA GLY A 258 32.27 -4.31 31.67
C GLY A 258 31.75 -2.90 31.41
N LEU A 259 30.83 -2.74 30.47
CA LEU A 259 30.22 -1.48 30.07
C LEU A 259 28.79 -1.40 30.56
N GLU A 260 28.28 -0.16 30.69
CA GLU A 260 26.87 0.12 31.04
C GLU A 260 26.23 1.08 30.03
N PRO A 261 24.89 1.04 29.82
CA PRO A 261 24.18 2.03 29.02
C PRO A 261 24.41 3.44 29.56
N LYS A 262 24.99 4.33 28.75
CA LYS A 262 25.31 5.70 29.16
C LYS A 262 25.38 6.64 27.95
N LEU A 263 24.91 7.87 28.09
CA LEU A 263 24.97 8.90 27.05
C LEU A 263 26.36 9.51 26.99
N LEU A 264 27.26 8.93 26.19
CA LEU A 264 28.63 9.35 26.04
C LEU A 264 28.97 10.00 24.70
N SER A 265 28.31 9.56 23.61
CA SER A 265 28.53 10.10 22.27
C SER A 265 27.87 11.47 22.10
N ASP A 266 28.61 12.42 21.50
CA ASP A 266 28.12 13.78 21.16
C ASP A 266 27.58 13.87 19.72
N GLY A 267 27.59 12.78 18.96
CA GLY A 267 27.16 12.73 17.57
C GLY A 267 25.64 12.69 17.36
N TRP A 268 25.24 12.15 16.23
CA TRP A 268 23.84 12.03 15.80
C TRP A 268 22.94 11.30 16.82
N LEU A 269 23.46 10.31 17.55
CA LEU A 269 22.71 9.60 18.59
C LEU A 269 22.26 10.54 19.72
N ARG A 270 23.05 11.55 20.08
CA ARG A 270 22.61 12.54 21.07
C ARG A 270 21.48 13.44 20.54
N GLN A 271 21.45 13.71 19.24
CA GLN A 271 20.33 14.40 18.62
C GLN A 271 19.08 13.55 18.69
N ILE A 272 19.15 12.29 18.32
CA ILE A 272 18.04 11.33 18.45
C ILE A 272 17.53 11.25 19.89
N TYR A 273 18.44 11.16 20.87
CA TYR A 273 18.06 11.20 22.27
C TYR A 273 17.23 12.46 22.63
N ARG A 274 17.62 13.63 22.13
CA ARG A 274 16.87 14.86 22.36
C ARG A 274 15.50 14.87 21.70
N GLN A 275 15.41 14.33 20.51
CA GLN A 275 14.14 14.25 19.76
C GLN A 275 13.19 13.27 20.43
N MET A 276 13.62 12.03 20.65
CA MET A 276 12.76 10.96 21.17
C MET A 276 12.37 11.18 22.64
N ILE A 277 13.27 11.71 23.47
CA ILE A 277 13.07 11.77 24.92
C ILE A 277 12.56 13.15 25.37
N LYS A 278 13.06 14.24 24.77
CA LYS A 278 12.71 15.60 25.18
C LYS A 278 11.61 16.23 24.32
N GLY A 279 11.12 15.50 23.30
CA GLY A 279 10.09 16.01 22.37
C GLY A 279 10.52 17.28 21.63
N ARG A 280 11.83 17.53 21.52
CA ARG A 280 12.37 18.69 20.80
C ARG A 280 12.64 18.27 19.35
N TRP A 281 11.60 18.30 18.57
CA TRP A 281 11.70 18.27 17.12
C TRP A 281 12.29 19.60 16.65
N ILE A 282 13.36 19.51 15.88
CA ILE A 282 14.01 20.70 15.28
C ILE A 282 13.16 21.19 14.13
#